data_ec101b64b23f93963262df8857920f32
#
_entry.id   ec101b64b23f93963262df8857920f32
#
_cell.length_a   1.000
_cell.length_b   1.000
_cell.length_c   1.000
_cell.angle_alpha   90.00
_cell.angle_beta   90.00
_cell.angle_gamma   90.00
#
_symmetry.space_group_name_H-M   'P 1'
#
loop_
_entity.id
_entity.type
_entity.pdbx_description
1 polymer ?
#
loop_
_entity_poly.entity_id
_entity_poly.type
_entity_poly.pdbx_seq_one_letter_code
_entity_poly.pdbx_strand_id
1 'polypeptide(L)'
;MKIVILDHPRENPGEIDWSRFDEYGEVVRYSDRVEDVASRIGDADVVFLNKSKVTKADLEKCPNLKFISVIATGYNTVDVDGARELGIPVANVPSYGTEAIGQHAIALLLEITNHIAYHDAEVRRGRKNNDTDWCFWDYSPIELENKTMGIIGLGRIGQITSRVAQAFGMKVLAYDSFQNPALVNENCRYTDLDTLLANSDVIALHCPLFPETENLINKA
;
A
#
# COMPACT_ATOMS: atom_id res chain seq x y z
N MET A 1 -32.31 -0.06 6.94
CA MET A 1 -31.14 0.70 6.44
C MET A 1 -30.75 0.11 5.11
N LYS A 2 -30.36 0.92 4.14
CA LYS A 2 -29.85 0.44 2.85
C LYS A 2 -28.34 0.63 2.78
N ILE A 3 -27.63 -0.45 2.53
CA ILE A 3 -26.17 -0.49 2.47
C ILE A 3 -25.76 -0.83 1.04
N VAL A 4 -24.84 -0.06 0.50
CA VAL A 4 -24.25 -0.34 -0.82
C VAL A 4 -22.77 -0.67 -0.63
N ILE A 5 -22.33 -1.76 -1.24
CA ILE A 5 -20.92 -2.17 -1.29
C ILE A 5 -20.47 -2.05 -2.74
N LEU A 6 -19.65 -1.05 -3.01
CA LEU A 6 -18.96 -0.89 -4.30
C LEU A 6 -17.69 -1.77 -4.29
N ASP A 7 -17.22 -2.18 -5.43
CA ASP A 7 -15.98 -2.96 -5.57
C ASP A 7 -15.98 -4.37 -4.93
N HIS A 8 -17.16 -4.93 -4.58
CA HIS A 8 -17.32 -6.13 -3.74
C HIS A 8 -16.43 -7.36 -4.09
N PRO A 9 -16.32 -7.86 -5.33
CA PRO A 9 -15.51 -9.06 -5.57
C PRO A 9 -14.01 -8.81 -5.55
N ARG A 10 -13.58 -7.56 -5.68
CA ARG A 10 -12.16 -7.17 -5.60
C ARG A 10 -11.67 -7.10 -4.17
N GLU A 11 -12.61 -6.88 -3.27
CA GLU A 11 -12.35 -6.72 -1.84
C GLU A 11 -12.41 -8.04 -1.08
N ASN A 12 -13.07 -9.05 -1.67
CA ASN A 12 -13.26 -10.34 -1.03
C ASN A 12 -13.20 -11.49 -2.04
N PRO A 13 -12.08 -12.20 -2.16
CA PRO A 13 -11.97 -13.40 -2.99
C PRO A 13 -12.69 -14.62 -2.41
N GLY A 14 -13.66 -14.44 -1.49
CA GLY A 14 -14.47 -15.49 -0.90
C GLY A 14 -14.14 -15.84 0.56
N GLU A 15 -13.19 -15.12 1.17
CA GLU A 15 -12.71 -15.43 2.54
C GLU A 15 -13.50 -14.71 3.64
N ILE A 16 -14.19 -13.61 3.31
CA ILE A 16 -14.93 -12.80 4.27
C ILE A 16 -16.42 -13.02 4.06
N ASP A 17 -17.11 -13.39 5.12
CA ASP A 17 -18.58 -13.50 5.12
C ASP A 17 -19.23 -12.12 5.25
N TRP A 18 -19.68 -11.58 4.12
CA TRP A 18 -20.38 -10.31 4.06
C TRP A 18 -21.87 -10.43 4.40
N SER A 19 -22.41 -11.63 4.58
CA SER A 19 -23.83 -11.84 4.89
C SER A 19 -24.24 -11.24 6.23
N ARG A 20 -23.27 -11.04 7.14
CA ARG A 20 -23.50 -10.36 8.43
C ARG A 20 -24.04 -8.93 8.29
N PHE A 21 -23.83 -8.29 7.14
CA PHE A 21 -24.41 -6.96 6.88
C PHE A 21 -25.92 -7.05 6.57
N ASP A 22 -26.41 -8.20 6.12
CA ASP A 22 -27.84 -8.42 5.80
C ASP A 22 -28.74 -8.29 7.06
N GLU A 23 -28.15 -8.47 8.27
CA GLU A 23 -28.85 -8.24 9.54
C GLU A 23 -29.23 -6.76 9.78
N TYR A 24 -28.54 -5.82 9.10
CA TYR A 24 -28.76 -4.39 9.27
C TYR A 24 -29.71 -3.78 8.25
N GLY A 25 -30.14 -4.57 7.24
CA GLY A 25 -31.12 -4.15 6.24
C GLY A 25 -30.83 -4.65 4.84
N GLU A 26 -31.29 -3.90 3.84
CA GLU A 26 -31.03 -4.23 2.43
C GLU A 26 -29.55 -3.98 2.09
N VAL A 27 -28.87 -4.99 1.53
CA VAL A 27 -27.46 -4.88 1.12
C VAL A 27 -27.35 -5.13 -0.38
N VAL A 28 -26.90 -4.11 -1.10
CA VAL A 28 -26.63 -4.19 -2.55
C VAL A 28 -25.13 -4.27 -2.78
N ARG A 29 -24.67 -5.29 -3.50
CA ARG A 29 -23.25 -5.57 -3.76
C ARG A 29 -22.97 -5.44 -5.25
N TYR A 30 -22.01 -4.59 -5.60
CA TYR A 30 -21.59 -4.38 -6.99
C TYR A 30 -20.19 -4.95 -7.23
N SER A 31 -20.07 -5.73 -8.31
CA SER A 31 -18.85 -6.47 -8.65
C SER A 31 -17.98 -5.83 -9.72
N ASP A 32 -18.50 -4.86 -10.42
CA ASP A 32 -17.88 -4.20 -11.56
C ASP A 32 -17.42 -2.77 -11.23
N ARG A 33 -16.48 -2.27 -12.01
CA ARG A 33 -16.12 -0.85 -11.97
C ARG A 33 -17.29 0.00 -12.42
N VAL A 34 -17.49 1.10 -11.74
CA VAL A 34 -18.61 2.02 -11.97
C VAL A 34 -18.06 3.32 -12.52
N GLU A 35 -18.62 3.77 -13.64
CA GLU A 35 -18.39 5.11 -14.17
C GLU A 35 -19.29 6.14 -13.47
N ASP A 36 -20.55 5.78 -13.17
CA ASP A 36 -21.50 6.60 -12.43
C ASP A 36 -21.71 6.06 -11.02
N VAL A 37 -20.84 6.51 -10.10
CA VAL A 37 -20.86 6.10 -8.69
C VAL A 37 -22.12 6.58 -8.00
N ALA A 38 -22.60 7.79 -8.32
CA ALA A 38 -23.78 8.36 -7.70
C ALA A 38 -25.04 7.51 -7.98
N SER A 39 -25.20 6.98 -9.20
CA SER A 39 -26.35 6.12 -9.54
C SER A 39 -26.32 4.79 -8.78
N ARG A 40 -25.12 4.28 -8.46
CA ARG A 40 -24.95 3.05 -7.68
C ARG A 40 -25.20 3.26 -6.19
N ILE A 41 -24.77 4.37 -5.64
CA ILE A 41 -25.09 4.76 -4.26
C ILE A 41 -26.60 5.00 -4.13
N GLY A 42 -27.17 5.77 -5.05
CA GLY A 42 -28.61 6.03 -5.13
C GLY A 42 -29.21 6.55 -3.82
N ASP A 43 -30.15 5.81 -3.27
CA ASP A 43 -30.86 6.11 -2.02
C ASP A 43 -30.26 5.42 -0.78
N ALA A 44 -29.04 4.91 -0.85
CA ALA A 44 -28.38 4.25 0.26
C ALA A 44 -28.16 5.15 1.47
N ASP A 45 -28.25 4.56 2.66
CA ASP A 45 -27.86 5.18 3.93
C ASP A 45 -26.33 5.10 4.17
N VAL A 46 -25.71 4.00 3.73
CA VAL A 46 -24.28 3.71 3.97
C VAL A 46 -23.65 3.15 2.71
N VAL A 47 -22.44 3.61 2.41
CA VAL A 47 -21.62 3.06 1.33
C VAL A 47 -20.29 2.53 1.84
N PHE A 48 -19.91 1.33 1.40
CA PHE A 48 -18.57 0.76 1.54
C PHE A 48 -17.89 0.79 0.17
N LEU A 49 -16.63 1.23 0.14
CA LEU A 49 -15.84 1.30 -1.10
C LEU A 49 -14.34 1.13 -0.82
N ASN A 50 -13.57 0.81 -1.87
CA ASN A 50 -12.11 0.80 -1.82
C ASN A 50 -11.49 1.63 -2.96
N LYS A 51 -11.80 1.31 -4.21
CA LYS A 51 -11.15 1.92 -5.40
C LYS A 51 -12.06 2.84 -6.21
N SER A 52 -13.37 2.79 -5.99
CA SER A 52 -14.31 3.70 -6.63
C SER A 52 -14.08 5.13 -6.16
N LYS A 53 -13.93 6.06 -7.10
CA LYS A 53 -13.78 7.48 -6.77
C LYS A 53 -15.15 8.09 -6.49
N VAL A 54 -15.26 8.82 -5.38
CA VAL A 54 -16.47 9.52 -4.95
C VAL A 54 -16.14 11.00 -4.78
N THR A 55 -16.68 11.84 -5.64
CA THR A 55 -16.52 13.28 -5.61
C THR A 55 -17.65 13.96 -4.83
N LYS A 56 -17.48 15.23 -4.44
CA LYS A 56 -18.56 16.03 -3.86
C LYS A 56 -19.80 16.08 -4.76
N ALA A 57 -19.60 16.21 -6.08
CA ALA A 57 -20.72 16.23 -7.04
C ALA A 57 -21.49 14.91 -7.10
N ASP A 58 -20.86 13.77 -6.78
CA ASP A 58 -21.54 12.47 -6.63
C ASP A 58 -22.34 12.45 -5.33
N LEU A 59 -21.74 12.93 -4.23
CA LEU A 59 -22.39 12.98 -2.91
C LEU A 59 -23.63 13.88 -2.89
N GLU A 60 -23.58 15.00 -3.60
CA GLU A 60 -24.73 15.93 -3.74
C GLU A 60 -25.95 15.26 -4.40
N LYS A 61 -25.75 14.20 -5.19
CA LYS A 61 -26.84 13.40 -5.80
C LYS A 61 -27.35 12.28 -4.88
N CYS A 62 -26.76 12.09 -3.71
CA CYS A 62 -27.08 11.01 -2.78
C CYS A 62 -27.61 11.57 -1.44
N PRO A 63 -28.79 12.20 -1.41
CA PRO A 63 -29.25 12.96 -0.24
C PRO A 63 -29.55 12.13 1.00
N ASN A 64 -29.68 10.81 0.86
CA ASN A 64 -29.95 9.88 1.97
C ASN A 64 -28.65 9.35 2.61
N LEU A 65 -27.48 9.57 2.00
CA LEU A 65 -26.23 9.02 2.45
C LEU A 65 -25.78 9.64 3.78
N LYS A 66 -25.56 8.80 4.78
CA LYS A 66 -25.24 9.17 6.16
C LYS A 66 -23.82 8.80 6.58
N PHE A 67 -23.17 7.86 5.86
CA PHE A 67 -21.86 7.36 6.23
C PHE A 67 -21.13 6.74 5.05
N ILE A 68 -19.82 6.99 4.99
CA ILE A 68 -18.92 6.39 4.00
C ILE A 68 -17.84 5.59 4.75
N SER A 69 -17.67 4.31 4.40
CA SER A 69 -16.59 3.46 4.89
C SER A 69 -15.64 3.11 3.74
N VAL A 70 -14.42 3.62 3.82
CA VAL A 70 -13.33 3.20 2.93
C VAL A 70 -12.66 1.97 3.54
N ILE A 71 -12.84 0.80 2.92
CA ILE A 71 -12.28 -0.48 3.38
C ILE A 71 -10.82 -0.65 2.95
N ALA A 72 -10.04 0.41 3.14
CA ALA A 72 -8.61 0.50 2.86
C ALA A 72 -7.95 1.48 3.83
N THR A 73 -6.61 1.48 3.85
CA THR A 73 -5.84 2.48 4.60
C THR A 73 -5.85 3.84 3.91
N GLY A 74 -5.62 3.88 2.59
CA GLY A 74 -5.70 5.10 1.80
C GLY A 74 -7.16 5.48 1.50
N TYR A 75 -7.49 6.75 1.67
CA TYR A 75 -8.85 7.29 1.50
C TYR A 75 -8.95 8.39 0.46
N ASN A 76 -7.92 8.59 -0.34
CA ASN A 76 -7.87 9.58 -1.43
C ASN A 76 -8.84 9.30 -2.59
N THR A 77 -9.56 8.20 -2.53
CA THR A 77 -10.68 7.87 -3.43
C THR A 77 -11.95 8.65 -3.10
N VAL A 78 -12.07 9.22 -1.90
CA VAL A 78 -13.21 10.02 -1.47
C VAL A 78 -12.80 11.47 -1.31
N ASP A 79 -13.60 12.38 -1.82
CA ASP A 79 -13.52 13.82 -1.52
C ASP A 79 -13.99 14.05 -0.07
N VAL A 80 -13.04 13.93 0.86
CA VAL A 80 -13.31 14.02 2.30
C VAL A 80 -13.77 15.42 2.71
N ASP A 81 -13.24 16.46 2.08
CA ASP A 81 -13.63 17.82 2.38
C ASP A 81 -15.05 18.10 1.86
N GLY A 82 -15.37 17.64 0.64
CA GLY A 82 -16.72 17.69 0.11
C GLY A 82 -17.73 16.90 0.97
N ALA A 83 -17.35 15.71 1.45
CA ALA A 83 -18.19 14.92 2.37
C ALA A 83 -18.42 15.67 3.70
N ARG A 84 -17.39 16.30 4.26
CA ARG A 84 -17.49 17.10 5.50
C ARG A 84 -18.44 18.28 5.33
N GLU A 85 -18.38 19.01 4.21
CA GLU A 85 -19.29 20.11 3.91
C GLU A 85 -20.75 19.66 3.83
N LEU A 86 -20.99 18.42 3.39
CA LEU A 86 -22.32 17.81 3.33
C LEU A 86 -22.73 17.13 4.64
N GLY A 87 -21.88 17.15 5.68
CA GLY A 87 -22.15 16.52 6.96
C GLY A 87 -22.08 14.99 6.93
N ILE A 88 -21.41 14.38 5.94
CA ILE A 88 -21.28 12.95 5.78
C ILE A 88 -19.93 12.49 6.37
N PRO A 89 -19.92 11.76 7.50
CA PRO A 89 -18.69 11.24 8.08
C PRO A 89 -18.06 10.15 7.19
N VAL A 90 -16.71 10.17 7.12
CA VAL A 90 -15.91 9.21 6.38
C VAL A 90 -14.98 8.49 7.35
N ALA A 91 -14.95 7.16 7.32
CA ALA A 91 -14.02 6.33 8.06
C ALA A 91 -13.18 5.46 7.11
N ASN A 92 -11.98 5.09 7.57
CA ASN A 92 -11.09 4.16 6.87
C ASN A 92 -10.58 3.07 7.82
N VAL A 93 -9.75 2.12 7.31
CA VAL A 93 -9.09 1.08 8.12
C VAL A 93 -7.58 1.36 8.18
N PRO A 94 -7.08 2.05 9.23
CA PRO A 94 -5.79 2.74 9.17
C PRO A 94 -4.55 1.84 9.32
N SER A 95 -4.66 0.57 9.74
CA SER A 95 -3.47 -0.18 10.15
C SER A 95 -3.48 -1.70 9.89
N TYR A 96 -4.45 -2.24 9.18
CA TYR A 96 -4.58 -3.70 8.98
C TYR A 96 -3.43 -4.32 8.15
N GLY A 97 -2.82 -3.56 7.24
CA GLY A 97 -1.80 -4.05 6.32
C GLY A 97 -0.36 -3.67 6.68
N THR A 98 -0.11 -3.11 7.86
CA THR A 98 1.20 -2.54 8.22
C THR A 98 2.32 -3.56 8.07
N GLU A 99 2.19 -4.72 8.70
CA GLU A 99 3.20 -5.78 8.69
C GLU A 99 3.31 -6.42 7.31
N ALA A 100 2.19 -6.72 6.67
CA ALA A 100 2.14 -7.36 5.36
C ALA A 100 2.80 -6.50 4.28
N ILE A 101 2.58 -5.18 4.28
CA ILE A 101 3.19 -4.27 3.30
C ILE A 101 4.70 -4.16 3.53
N GLY A 102 5.15 -4.02 4.79
CA GLY A 102 6.57 -4.01 5.12
C GLY A 102 7.27 -5.32 4.72
N GLN A 103 6.64 -6.45 5.00
CA GLN A 103 7.13 -7.78 4.56
C GLN A 103 7.23 -7.86 3.03
N HIS A 104 6.21 -7.40 2.31
CA HIS A 104 6.19 -7.45 0.85
C HIS A 104 7.27 -6.56 0.23
N ALA A 105 7.54 -5.38 0.77
CA ALA A 105 8.63 -4.52 0.33
C ALA A 105 9.99 -5.22 0.43
N ILE A 106 10.23 -5.93 1.52
CA ILE A 106 11.45 -6.72 1.70
C ILE A 106 11.48 -7.94 0.75
N ALA A 107 10.34 -8.61 0.54
CA ALA A 107 10.27 -9.73 -0.42
C ALA A 107 10.64 -9.28 -1.84
N LEU A 108 10.18 -8.12 -2.28
CA LEU A 108 10.58 -7.52 -3.56
C LEU A 108 12.09 -7.20 -3.61
N LEU A 109 12.64 -6.64 -2.53
CA LEU A 109 14.08 -6.38 -2.43
C LEU A 109 14.89 -7.67 -2.57
N LEU A 110 14.49 -8.72 -1.85
CA LEU A 110 15.17 -10.02 -1.90
C LEU A 110 15.05 -10.70 -3.29
N GLU A 111 13.92 -10.53 -3.98
CA GLU A 111 13.79 -11.01 -5.37
C GLU A 111 14.74 -10.27 -6.31
N ILE A 112 14.83 -8.95 -6.19
CA ILE A 112 15.73 -8.11 -7.02
C ILE A 112 17.21 -8.49 -6.77
N THR A 113 17.57 -8.78 -5.54
CA THR A 113 18.98 -9.04 -5.17
C THR A 113 19.40 -10.50 -5.33
N ASN A 114 18.47 -11.45 -5.29
CA ASN A 114 18.78 -12.88 -5.32
C ASN A 114 18.23 -13.62 -6.55
N HIS A 115 17.31 -13.01 -7.33
CA HIS A 115 16.68 -13.62 -8.51
C HIS A 115 16.10 -15.02 -8.25
N ILE A 116 15.38 -15.18 -7.14
CA ILE A 116 14.89 -16.48 -6.65
C ILE A 116 13.94 -17.12 -7.66
N ALA A 117 12.98 -16.33 -8.19
CA ALA A 117 12.01 -16.83 -9.15
C ALA A 117 12.67 -17.32 -10.45
N TYR A 118 13.72 -16.63 -10.90
CA TYR A 118 14.50 -17.04 -12.07
C TYR A 118 15.17 -18.40 -11.83
N HIS A 119 15.89 -18.54 -10.73
CA HIS A 119 16.61 -19.79 -10.43
C HIS A 119 15.66 -20.97 -10.17
N ASP A 120 14.51 -20.74 -9.50
CA ASP A 120 13.46 -21.75 -9.35
C ASP A 120 12.94 -22.22 -10.73
N ALA A 121 12.66 -21.29 -11.64
CA ALA A 121 12.19 -21.63 -12.99
C ALA A 121 13.21 -22.45 -13.77
N GLU A 122 14.50 -22.12 -13.69
CA GLU A 122 15.56 -22.88 -14.37
C GLU A 122 15.71 -24.30 -13.79
N VAL A 123 15.62 -24.44 -12.48
CA VAL A 123 15.63 -25.78 -11.84
C VAL A 123 14.43 -26.61 -12.29
N ARG A 124 13.24 -26.02 -12.35
CA ARG A 124 12.02 -26.71 -12.82
C ARG A 124 12.06 -27.08 -14.30
N ARG A 125 12.79 -26.34 -15.14
CA ARG A 125 13.06 -26.67 -16.54
C ARG A 125 14.06 -27.81 -16.70
N GLY A 126 14.61 -28.33 -15.59
CA GLY A 126 15.56 -29.43 -15.59
C GLY A 126 17.01 -28.97 -15.77
N ARG A 127 17.31 -27.67 -15.61
CA ARG A 127 18.70 -27.22 -15.60
C ARG A 127 19.45 -27.89 -14.47
N LYS A 128 20.54 -28.57 -14.81
CA LYS A 128 21.42 -29.23 -13.88
C LYS A 128 22.80 -28.59 -13.91
N ASN A 129 23.57 -28.85 -12.89
CA ASN A 129 24.98 -28.52 -12.87
C ASN A 129 25.70 -29.30 -13.98
N ASN A 130 26.72 -28.73 -14.56
CA ASN A 130 27.62 -29.44 -15.45
C ASN A 130 28.40 -30.47 -14.64
N ASP A 131 28.96 -31.49 -15.31
CA ASP A 131 29.75 -32.52 -14.64
C ASP A 131 30.99 -31.96 -13.90
N THR A 132 31.42 -30.75 -14.26
CA THR A 132 32.56 -30.02 -13.68
C THR A 132 32.19 -29.01 -12.62
N ASP A 133 30.92 -28.56 -12.58
CA ASP A 133 30.45 -27.53 -11.69
C ASP A 133 29.41 -28.08 -10.72
N TRP A 134 29.55 -27.78 -9.46
CA TRP A 134 28.62 -28.17 -8.40
C TRP A 134 27.42 -27.22 -8.26
N CYS A 135 27.43 -26.07 -8.97
CA CYS A 135 26.35 -25.08 -8.98
C CYS A 135 26.23 -24.39 -10.35
N PHE A 136 25.16 -23.62 -10.54
CA PHE A 136 25.02 -22.69 -11.65
C PHE A 136 24.50 -21.35 -11.14
N TRP A 137 24.86 -20.28 -11.82
CA TRP A 137 24.28 -18.96 -11.62
C TRP A 137 24.35 -18.18 -12.93
N ASP A 138 23.34 -17.32 -13.17
CA ASP A 138 23.33 -16.38 -14.30
C ASP A 138 23.35 -14.93 -13.80
N TYR A 139 23.00 -14.70 -12.54
CA TYR A 139 23.03 -13.42 -11.87
C TYR A 139 23.81 -13.55 -10.56
N SER A 140 24.76 -12.64 -10.36
CA SER A 140 25.46 -12.55 -9.09
C SER A 140 24.51 -11.99 -8.03
N PRO A 141 24.35 -12.65 -6.88
CA PRO A 141 23.55 -12.10 -5.79
C PRO A 141 24.19 -10.82 -5.25
N ILE A 142 23.35 -9.92 -4.79
CA ILE A 142 23.79 -8.68 -4.15
C ILE A 142 23.58 -8.83 -2.64
N GLU A 143 24.67 -8.78 -1.89
CA GLU A 143 24.61 -8.78 -0.43
C GLU A 143 24.10 -7.42 0.07
N LEU A 144 23.18 -7.47 1.04
CA LEU A 144 22.55 -6.28 1.62
C LEU A 144 23.38 -5.66 2.76
N GLU A 145 24.29 -6.41 3.35
CA GLU A 145 25.16 -5.93 4.42
C GLU A 145 25.95 -4.68 3.96
N ASN A 146 25.97 -3.66 4.80
CA ASN A 146 26.57 -2.35 4.55
C ASN A 146 25.95 -1.53 3.40
N LYS A 147 24.90 -2.01 2.74
CA LYS A 147 24.13 -1.22 1.78
C LYS A 147 23.25 -0.21 2.48
N THR A 148 22.86 0.82 1.76
CA THR A 148 22.00 1.89 2.29
C THR A 148 20.60 1.78 1.68
N MET A 149 19.59 1.71 2.55
CA MET A 149 18.18 1.83 2.16
C MET A 149 17.69 3.26 2.45
N GLY A 150 17.23 3.95 1.42
CA GLY A 150 16.47 5.19 1.54
C GLY A 150 15.00 4.88 1.81
N ILE A 151 14.42 5.46 2.85
CA ILE A 151 12.99 5.31 3.15
C ILE A 151 12.33 6.68 3.11
N ILE A 152 11.42 6.86 2.16
CA ILE A 152 10.59 8.07 2.05
C ILE A 152 9.26 7.78 2.72
N GLY A 153 9.06 8.35 3.91
CA GLY A 153 7.94 8.07 4.80
C GLY A 153 8.28 7.02 5.87
N LEU A 154 8.82 7.45 7.03
CA LEU A 154 9.14 6.57 8.16
C LEU A 154 7.96 6.43 9.14
N GLY A 155 6.73 6.34 8.58
CA GLY A 155 5.51 6.03 9.29
C GLY A 155 5.43 4.55 9.72
N ARG A 156 4.23 4.04 10.02
CA ARG A 156 4.03 2.65 10.51
C ARG A 156 4.67 1.60 9.61
N ILE A 157 4.46 1.68 8.29
CA ILE A 157 4.99 0.71 7.31
C ILE A 157 6.50 0.91 7.15
N GLY A 158 6.97 2.14 6.96
CA GLY A 158 8.38 2.46 6.82
C GLY A 158 9.22 1.97 8.00
N GLN A 159 8.68 2.02 9.22
CA GLN A 159 9.34 1.48 10.42
C GLN A 159 9.53 -0.04 10.37
N ILE A 160 8.56 -0.79 9.82
CA ILE A 160 8.71 -2.23 9.64
C ILE A 160 9.81 -2.52 8.62
N THR A 161 9.76 -1.87 7.47
CA THR A 161 10.77 -2.00 6.41
C THR A 161 12.16 -1.63 6.94
N SER A 162 12.29 -0.51 7.67
CA SER A 162 13.54 -0.06 8.29
C SER A 162 14.12 -1.11 9.25
N ARG A 163 13.28 -1.66 10.13
CA ARG A 163 13.70 -2.64 11.13
C ARG A 163 14.22 -3.92 10.48
N VAL A 164 13.57 -4.40 9.43
CA VAL A 164 14.01 -5.60 8.71
C VAL A 164 15.27 -5.33 7.88
N ALA A 165 15.36 -4.16 7.22
CA ALA A 165 16.57 -3.75 6.50
C ALA A 165 17.79 -3.70 7.43
N GLN A 166 17.65 -3.11 8.62
CA GLN A 166 18.72 -3.09 9.63
C GLN A 166 19.11 -4.50 10.11
N ALA A 167 18.16 -5.44 10.19
CA ALA A 167 18.45 -6.84 10.53
C ALA A 167 19.28 -7.55 9.45
N PHE A 168 19.26 -7.07 8.20
CA PHE A 168 20.18 -7.50 7.13
C PHE A 168 21.52 -6.73 7.12
N GLY A 169 21.83 -5.94 8.15
CA GLY A 169 23.05 -5.14 8.20
C GLY A 169 23.03 -3.89 7.32
N MET A 170 21.87 -3.46 6.82
CA MET A 170 21.76 -2.24 6.04
C MET A 170 21.75 -1.00 6.92
N LYS A 171 22.25 0.12 6.37
CA LYS A 171 22.01 1.46 6.91
C LYS A 171 20.71 2.03 6.35
N VAL A 172 20.00 2.84 7.14
CA VAL A 172 18.75 3.47 6.74
C VAL A 172 18.88 4.98 6.75
N LEU A 173 18.61 5.61 5.62
CA LEU A 173 18.39 7.04 5.49
C LEU A 173 16.88 7.29 5.35
N ALA A 174 16.31 8.06 6.25
CA ALA A 174 14.88 8.34 6.26
C ALA A 174 14.59 9.79 5.92
N TYR A 175 13.58 10.01 5.10
CA TYR A 175 12.99 11.32 4.85
C TYR A 175 11.51 11.28 5.25
N ASP A 176 11.11 12.17 6.13
CA ASP A 176 9.72 12.31 6.58
C ASP A 176 9.48 13.76 7.01
N SER A 177 8.26 14.26 6.82
CA SER A 177 7.82 15.56 7.33
C SER A 177 7.74 15.60 8.85
N PHE A 178 7.48 14.44 9.49
CA PHE A 178 7.48 14.27 10.94
C PHE A 178 8.62 13.34 11.37
N GLN A 179 9.63 13.92 12.01
CA GLN A 179 10.79 13.15 12.50
C GLN A 179 10.55 12.70 13.94
N ASN A 180 10.58 11.39 14.18
CA ASN A 180 10.52 10.80 15.51
C ASN A 180 11.94 10.45 16.00
N PRO A 181 12.51 11.18 16.97
CA PRO A 181 13.87 10.93 17.45
C PRO A 181 14.06 9.52 18.04
N ALA A 182 13.01 8.88 18.54
CA ALA A 182 13.08 7.52 19.08
C ALA A 182 13.41 6.44 18.03
N LEU A 183 13.30 6.77 16.72
CA LEU A 183 13.64 5.87 15.62
C LEU A 183 15.09 6.02 15.16
N VAL A 184 15.79 7.04 15.64
CA VAL A 184 17.20 7.28 15.31
C VAL A 184 18.09 6.36 16.14
N ASN A 185 19.00 5.67 15.47
CA ASN A 185 20.03 4.84 16.10
C ASN A 185 21.30 4.83 15.22
N GLU A 186 22.27 4.00 15.54
CA GLU A 186 23.55 3.91 14.80
C GLU A 186 23.37 3.58 13.30
N ASN A 187 22.30 2.84 12.94
CA ASN A 187 22.02 2.39 11.57
C ASN A 187 20.80 3.08 10.94
N CYS A 188 20.13 4.00 11.62
CA CYS A 188 18.98 4.73 11.09
C CYS A 188 19.00 6.19 11.48
N ARG A 189 18.96 7.09 10.48
CA ARG A 189 18.92 8.55 10.69
C ARG A 189 18.02 9.24 9.69
N TYR A 190 17.47 10.38 10.07
CA TYR A 190 16.80 11.28 9.15
C TYR A 190 17.78 12.11 8.36
N THR A 191 17.41 12.46 7.14
CA THR A 191 18.16 13.35 6.25
C THR A 191 17.21 14.12 5.33
N ASP A 192 17.71 15.06 4.54
CA ASP A 192 16.98 15.67 3.43
C ASP A 192 16.84 14.70 2.25
N LEU A 193 15.91 15.02 1.34
CA LEU A 193 15.57 14.15 0.21
C LEU A 193 16.75 13.96 -0.75
N ASP A 194 17.48 15.04 -1.06
CA ASP A 194 18.59 14.99 -2.02
C ASP A 194 19.74 14.11 -1.50
N THR A 195 20.05 14.24 -0.21
CA THR A 195 21.04 13.38 0.45
C THR A 195 20.59 11.92 0.46
N LEU A 196 19.30 11.64 0.70
CA LEU A 196 18.75 10.29 0.65
C LEU A 196 18.89 9.71 -0.76
N LEU A 197 18.46 10.43 -1.79
CA LEU A 197 18.50 9.98 -3.18
C LEU A 197 19.93 9.72 -3.65
N ALA A 198 20.88 10.58 -3.27
CA ALA A 198 22.27 10.46 -3.70
C ALA A 198 23.06 9.33 -3.00
N ASN A 199 22.62 8.88 -1.82
CA ASN A 199 23.39 7.95 -0.98
C ASN A 199 22.68 6.62 -0.72
N SER A 200 21.58 6.33 -1.40
CA SER A 200 20.86 5.06 -1.24
C SER A 200 21.16 4.09 -2.36
N ASP A 201 21.42 2.83 -2.04
CA ASP A 201 21.50 1.72 -2.99
C ASP A 201 20.10 1.26 -3.43
N VAL A 202 19.10 1.42 -2.55
CA VAL A 202 17.70 1.10 -2.80
C VAL A 202 16.80 2.09 -2.09
N ILE A 203 15.65 2.41 -2.69
CA ILE A 203 14.69 3.36 -2.12
C ILE A 203 13.33 2.68 -1.98
N ALA A 204 12.73 2.81 -0.79
CA ALA A 204 11.38 2.35 -0.49
C ALA A 204 10.46 3.55 -0.22
N LEU A 205 9.34 3.62 -0.96
CA LEU A 205 8.34 4.66 -0.83
C LEU A 205 7.21 4.16 0.07
N HIS A 206 7.04 4.80 1.23
CA HIS A 206 5.98 4.51 2.21
C HIS A 206 5.21 5.78 2.61
N CYS A 207 5.41 6.86 1.87
CA CYS A 207 4.64 8.09 2.04
C CYS A 207 3.25 7.96 1.41
N PRO A 208 2.21 8.61 1.97
CA PRO A 208 0.91 8.71 1.32
C PRO A 208 0.97 9.63 0.09
N LEU A 209 -0.03 9.52 -0.79
CA LEU A 209 -0.20 10.42 -1.91
C LEU A 209 -0.89 11.71 -1.44
N PHE A 210 -0.13 12.78 -1.40
CA PHE A 210 -0.58 14.14 -1.16
C PHE A 210 -0.09 15.06 -2.30
N PRO A 211 -0.57 16.29 -2.43
CA PRO A 211 -0.05 17.22 -3.44
C PRO A 211 1.48 17.37 -3.40
N GLU A 212 2.08 17.35 -2.21
CA GLU A 212 3.52 17.50 -1.99
C GLU A 212 4.33 16.23 -2.35
N THR A 213 3.68 15.07 -2.41
CA THR A 213 4.31 13.77 -2.74
C THR A 213 3.93 13.27 -4.13
N GLU A 214 3.03 13.95 -4.81
CA GLU A 214 2.66 13.62 -6.18
C GLU A 214 3.84 13.85 -7.12
N ASN A 215 4.17 12.84 -7.93
CA ASN A 215 5.33 12.84 -8.82
C ASN A 215 6.68 13.10 -8.12
N LEU A 216 6.81 12.75 -6.84
CA LEU A 216 8.04 12.92 -6.06
C LEU A 216 9.24 12.22 -6.74
N ILE A 217 9.01 11.05 -7.33
CA ILE A 217 9.98 10.36 -8.18
C ILE A 217 9.54 10.55 -9.63
N ASN A 218 10.37 11.20 -10.41
CA ASN A 218 10.11 11.52 -11.81
C ASN A 218 11.39 11.41 -12.65
N LYS A 219 11.39 11.87 -13.90
CA LYS A 219 12.54 11.80 -14.83
C LYS A 219 13.50 13.00 -14.75
N ALA A 220 13.16 14.01 -13.93
CA ALA A 220 13.98 15.21 -13.80
C ALA A 220 15.16 15.01 -12.87
#